data_11d862388f47897623205748481016e6
#
_entry.id   11d862388f47897623205748481016e6
#
_cell.length_a   1.000
_cell.length_b   1.000
_cell.length_c   1.000
_cell.angle_alpha   90.00
_cell.angle_beta   90.00
_cell.angle_gamma   90.00
#
_symmetry.space_group_name_H-M   'P 1'
#
loop_
_entity.id
_entity.type
_entity.pdbx_description
1 polymer ?
#
loop_
_entity_poly.entity_id
_entity_poly.type
_entity_poly.pdbx_seq_one_letter_code
_entity_poly.pdbx_strand_id
1 'polypeptide(L)'
;EQFLLPPYYTVIKASFENLEEGVRKRFQEELEPYTVVWFEQGKGVTLLFVHINEGEWLHDEALREKVKREEAAYLKLAKQLSQKRSKAATELSQLVTDAMQDLSMAGGRLEITLAPLQEGGSHGLEQIEFLVAGHAGSTPRPLAKVASGGELARISLAISVITSKASFTPTLIFDEVDAGIGGAVAETVGKLLHQLGQSHQILCVTHLPQVAAQGNHHLKVSKSQSGDKTISQVQPLARVERVEEVARMLGGATITDTTRRH
;
A
#
# COMPACT_ATOMS: atom_id res chain seq x y z
N GLU A 1 18.20 -11.02 16.27
CA GLU A 1 18.14 -9.56 15.96
C GLU A 1 19.44 -8.91 16.46
N GLN A 2 20.16 -8.30 15.55
CA GLN A 2 21.41 -7.61 15.82
C GLN A 2 21.07 -6.15 16.14
N PHE A 3 21.13 -5.78 17.41
CA PHE A 3 21.06 -4.37 17.80
C PHE A 3 22.45 -3.76 17.63
N LEU A 4 22.63 -2.91 16.62
CA LEU A 4 23.81 -2.07 16.48
C LEU A 4 23.72 -0.94 17.49
N LEU A 5 24.29 -1.17 18.67
CA LEU A 5 24.68 -0.09 19.58
C LEU A 5 25.94 0.61 19.03
N PRO A 6 26.19 1.90 19.39
CA PRO A 6 27.41 2.60 18.96
C PRO A 6 28.67 1.78 19.24
N PRO A 7 29.81 2.07 18.61
CA PRO A 7 30.95 1.16 18.43
C PRO A 7 31.55 0.52 19.69
N TYR A 8 31.01 0.77 20.86
CA TYR A 8 31.52 0.28 22.16
C TYR A 8 30.73 -0.89 22.76
N TYR A 9 29.56 -1.27 22.15
CA TYR A 9 28.76 -2.39 22.64
C TYR A 9 28.31 -3.26 21.49
N THR A 10 28.70 -4.51 21.49
CA THR A 10 28.11 -5.53 20.63
C THR A 10 27.25 -6.44 21.49
N VAL A 11 25.93 -6.34 21.34
CA VAL A 11 24.98 -7.26 21.99
C VAL A 11 24.62 -8.34 20.99
N ILE A 12 25.06 -9.57 21.27
CA ILE A 12 24.67 -10.75 20.50
C ILE A 12 23.63 -11.48 21.33
N LYS A 13 22.40 -11.56 20.84
CA LYS A 13 21.34 -12.36 21.43
C LYS A 13 21.33 -13.73 20.76
N ALA A 14 21.66 -14.78 21.52
CA ALA A 14 21.47 -16.15 21.13
C ALA A 14 20.49 -16.83 22.09
N SER A 15 19.50 -17.54 21.56
CA SER A 15 18.52 -18.26 22.37
C SER A 15 18.77 -19.76 22.25
N PHE A 16 18.88 -20.44 23.36
CA PHE A 16 19.10 -21.88 23.41
C PHE A 16 18.02 -22.52 24.26
N GLU A 17 17.45 -23.62 23.79
CA GLU A 17 16.57 -24.47 24.59
C GLU A 17 17.44 -25.47 25.36
N ASN A 18 17.27 -25.56 26.72
CA ASN A 18 17.92 -26.55 27.60
C ASN A 18 19.47 -26.53 27.61
N LEU A 19 20.06 -25.37 27.83
CA LEU A 19 21.52 -25.28 27.94
C LEU A 19 22.01 -25.89 29.30
N GLU A 20 22.78 -26.98 29.25
CA GLU A 20 23.36 -27.60 30.44
C GLU A 20 24.36 -26.68 31.15
N GLU A 21 24.42 -26.76 32.48
CA GLU A 21 25.25 -25.86 33.32
C GLU A 21 26.77 -25.96 33.00
N GLY A 22 27.23 -27.13 32.56
CA GLY A 22 28.61 -27.32 32.10
C GLY A 22 28.96 -26.58 30.81
N VAL A 23 27.99 -26.38 29.93
CA VAL A 23 28.14 -25.60 28.68
C VAL A 23 28.15 -24.13 29.00
N ARG A 24 27.33 -23.67 29.97
CA ARG A 24 27.34 -22.26 30.45
C ARG A 24 28.70 -21.85 30.98
N LYS A 25 29.30 -22.74 31.82
CA LYS A 25 30.61 -22.49 32.40
C LYS A 25 31.71 -22.36 31.35
N ARG A 26 31.69 -23.23 30.36
CA ARG A 26 32.65 -23.24 29.26
C ARG A 26 32.54 -22.00 28.40
N PHE A 27 31.31 -21.54 28.09
CA PHE A 27 31.08 -20.29 27.38
C PHE A 27 31.60 -19.08 28.15
N GLN A 28 31.47 -19.07 29.47
CA GLN A 28 31.93 -17.99 30.30
C GLN A 28 33.46 -17.92 30.37
N GLU A 29 34.13 -19.10 30.36
CA GLU A 29 35.59 -19.21 30.35
C GLU A 29 36.20 -18.86 28.97
N GLU A 30 35.55 -19.23 27.89
CA GLU A 30 36.01 -18.95 26.49
C GLU A 30 35.77 -17.51 26.05
N LEU A 31 34.87 -16.77 26.72
CA LEU A 31 34.48 -15.42 26.35
C LEU A 31 35.07 -14.31 27.27
N GLU A 32 36.06 -14.64 28.10
CA GLU A 32 36.89 -13.59 28.70
C GLU A 32 37.60 -12.79 27.58
N PRO A 33 37.51 -11.47 27.55
CA PRO A 33 37.16 -10.50 28.57
C PRO A 33 35.74 -9.94 28.56
N TYR A 34 34.78 -10.69 28.08
CA TYR A 34 33.38 -10.23 27.92
C TYR A 34 32.57 -10.49 29.20
N THR A 35 31.72 -9.53 29.57
CA THR A 35 30.69 -9.78 30.59
C THR A 35 29.52 -10.50 29.97
N VAL A 36 29.26 -11.73 30.40
CA VAL A 36 28.15 -12.54 29.94
C VAL A 36 27.00 -12.42 30.93
N VAL A 37 25.84 -11.93 30.48
CA VAL A 37 24.63 -11.87 31.29
C VAL A 37 23.62 -12.88 30.77
N TRP A 38 23.15 -13.74 31.67
CA TRP A 38 22.19 -14.79 31.37
C TRP A 38 20.78 -14.34 31.78
N PHE A 39 19.84 -14.51 30.87
CA PHE A 39 18.42 -14.33 31.17
C PHE A 39 17.70 -15.65 30.95
N GLU A 40 16.98 -16.12 31.96
CA GLU A 40 16.10 -17.27 31.88
C GLU A 40 14.67 -16.81 31.63
N GLN A 41 14.07 -17.27 30.55
CA GLN A 41 12.68 -17.00 30.22
C GLN A 41 11.97 -18.32 29.85
N GLY A 42 11.19 -18.85 30.78
CA GLY A 42 10.51 -20.13 30.60
C GLY A 42 11.48 -21.33 30.57
N LYS A 43 11.40 -22.13 29.50
CA LYS A 43 12.28 -23.29 29.27
C LYS A 43 13.53 -22.93 28.44
N GLY A 44 13.70 -21.68 28.04
CA GLY A 44 14.79 -21.22 27.20
C GLY A 44 15.76 -20.31 27.94
N VAL A 45 17.04 -20.36 27.57
CA VAL A 45 18.10 -19.49 28.07
C VAL A 45 18.49 -18.52 26.98
N THR A 46 18.45 -17.23 27.29
CA THR A 46 18.92 -16.18 26.39
C THR A 46 20.30 -15.71 26.84
N LEU A 47 21.27 -15.81 25.96
CA LEU A 47 22.63 -15.34 26.19
C LEU A 47 22.77 -13.91 25.65
N LEU A 48 23.19 -12.97 26.50
CA LEU A 48 23.50 -11.61 26.12
C LEU A 48 25.00 -11.39 26.30
N PHE A 49 25.75 -11.19 25.22
CA PHE A 49 27.15 -10.82 25.26
C PHE A 49 27.25 -9.29 25.29
N VAL A 50 27.92 -8.77 26.33
CA VAL A 50 28.21 -7.33 26.41
C VAL A 50 29.73 -7.19 26.38
N HIS A 51 30.25 -6.67 25.27
CA HIS A 51 31.66 -6.27 25.20
C HIS A 51 31.82 -4.89 25.86
N ILE A 52 32.58 -4.83 26.92
CA ILE A 52 32.89 -3.56 27.61
C ILE A 52 34.37 -3.30 27.41
N ASN A 53 34.75 -2.26 26.70
CA ASN A 53 36.10 -1.79 26.62
C ASN A 53 36.44 -1.10 27.96
N GLU A 54 37.45 -1.59 28.69
CA GLU A 54 37.83 -1.13 30.06
C GLU A 54 38.16 0.36 30.16
N GLY A 55 38.26 1.11 29.07
CA GLY A 55 38.60 2.55 29.08
C GLY A 55 37.42 3.52 29.15
N GLU A 56 36.16 3.08 29.13
CA GLU A 56 35.04 3.97 28.82
C GLU A 56 33.84 4.00 29.79
N TRP A 57 34.02 3.55 31.04
CA TRP A 57 33.01 3.73 32.09
C TRP A 57 32.65 5.20 32.39
N LEU A 58 33.44 6.14 31.87
CA LEU A 58 33.26 7.59 32.05
C LEU A 58 32.16 8.21 31.18
N HIS A 59 31.45 7.41 30.32
CA HIS A 59 30.54 7.96 29.30
C HIS A 59 29.06 7.64 29.45
N ASP A 60 28.59 7.03 30.54
CA ASP A 60 27.15 6.77 30.74
C ASP A 60 26.35 8.09 30.70
N GLU A 61 26.88 9.15 31.30
CA GLU A 61 26.25 10.46 31.31
C GLU A 61 26.23 11.10 29.90
N ALA A 62 27.35 11.03 29.18
CA ALA A 62 27.44 11.51 27.80
C ALA A 62 26.51 10.71 26.83
N LEU A 63 26.38 9.40 27.03
CA LEU A 63 25.47 8.57 26.26
C LEU A 63 24.01 8.90 26.58
N ARG A 64 23.66 9.09 27.85
CA ARG A 64 22.34 9.52 28.28
C ARG A 64 21.95 10.88 27.69
N GLU A 65 22.85 11.83 27.70
CA GLU A 65 22.64 13.15 27.10
C GLU A 65 22.47 13.02 25.55
N LYS A 66 23.25 12.16 24.91
CA LYS A 66 23.09 11.89 23.48
C LYS A 66 21.71 11.28 23.18
N VAL A 67 21.30 10.27 23.95
CA VAL A 67 19.96 9.64 23.80
C VAL A 67 18.86 10.68 23.97
N LYS A 68 18.88 11.50 25.02
CA LYS A 68 17.91 12.58 25.26
C LYS A 68 17.85 13.57 24.08
N ARG A 69 19.01 13.94 23.54
CA ARG A 69 19.07 14.86 22.40
C ARG A 69 18.46 14.25 21.14
N GLU A 70 18.81 12.99 20.83
CA GLU A 70 18.29 12.31 19.64
C GLU A 70 16.78 12.02 19.78
N GLU A 71 16.32 11.67 20.99
CA GLU A 71 14.88 11.53 21.30
C GLU A 71 14.14 12.85 21.11
N ALA A 72 14.67 13.95 21.62
CA ALA A 72 14.08 15.27 21.43
C ALA A 72 14.02 15.68 19.95
N ALA A 73 15.08 15.38 19.19
CA ALA A 73 15.13 15.64 17.76
C ALA A 73 14.10 14.78 17.00
N TYR A 74 14.01 13.49 17.33
CA TYR A 74 13.00 12.59 16.79
C TYR A 74 11.58 13.10 17.08
N LEU A 75 11.26 13.39 18.34
CA LEU A 75 9.93 13.86 18.74
C LEU A 75 9.54 15.16 18.04
N LYS A 76 10.50 16.07 17.85
CA LYS A 76 10.28 17.30 17.09
C LYS A 76 9.88 17.01 15.64
N LEU A 77 10.64 16.16 14.95
CA LEU A 77 10.36 15.78 13.56
C LEU A 77 9.05 14.97 13.44
N ALA A 78 8.82 14.03 14.34
CA ALA A 78 7.62 13.22 14.37
C ALA A 78 6.35 14.06 14.59
N LYS A 79 6.38 15.06 15.51
CA LYS A 79 5.26 16.00 15.70
C LYS A 79 5.00 16.86 14.45
N GLN A 80 6.04 17.32 13.76
CA GLN A 80 5.87 18.03 12.50
C GLN A 80 5.26 17.15 11.40
N LEU A 81 5.67 15.89 11.36
CA LEU A 81 5.10 14.90 10.45
C LEU A 81 3.62 14.64 10.75
N SER A 82 3.26 14.47 12.04
CA SER A 82 1.87 14.30 12.50
C SER A 82 0.97 15.46 12.03
N GLN A 83 1.43 16.69 12.18
CA GLN A 83 0.68 17.87 11.73
C GLN A 83 0.45 17.86 10.21
N LYS A 84 1.49 17.53 9.43
CA LYS A 84 1.37 17.43 7.96
C LYS A 84 0.44 16.29 7.56
N ARG A 85 0.54 15.15 8.22
CA ARG A 85 -0.33 13.98 7.98
C ARG A 85 -1.79 14.28 8.30
N SER A 86 -2.05 14.94 9.43
CA SER A 86 -3.42 15.32 9.82
C SER A 86 -4.07 16.22 8.76
N LYS A 87 -3.33 17.23 8.27
CA LYS A 87 -3.82 18.09 7.19
C LYS A 87 -4.07 17.32 5.91
N ALA A 88 -3.10 16.53 5.47
CA ALA A 88 -3.21 15.74 4.24
C ALA A 88 -4.32 14.68 4.34
N ALA A 89 -4.51 14.05 5.51
CA ALA A 89 -5.57 13.07 5.75
C ALA A 89 -6.95 13.70 5.59
N THR A 90 -7.16 14.89 6.16
CA THR A 90 -8.43 15.61 6.04
C THR A 90 -8.70 16.00 4.58
N GLU A 91 -7.71 16.58 3.90
CA GLU A 91 -7.83 17.01 2.51
C GLU A 91 -8.09 15.84 1.56
N LEU A 92 -7.32 14.76 1.68
CA LEU A 92 -7.48 13.56 0.86
C LEU A 92 -8.82 12.86 1.13
N SER A 93 -9.22 12.76 2.39
CA SER A 93 -10.53 12.19 2.75
C SER A 93 -11.68 12.92 2.07
N GLN A 94 -11.65 14.24 2.06
CA GLN A 94 -12.68 15.05 1.41
C GLN A 94 -12.68 14.87 -0.11
N LEU A 95 -11.51 15.04 -0.75
CA LEU A 95 -11.39 14.94 -2.21
C LEU A 95 -11.81 13.56 -2.74
N VAL A 96 -11.42 12.48 -2.06
CA VAL A 96 -11.83 11.13 -2.46
C VAL A 96 -13.30 10.90 -2.19
N THR A 97 -13.84 11.39 -1.07
CA THR A 97 -15.28 11.32 -0.77
C THR A 97 -16.11 11.99 -1.85
N ASP A 98 -15.70 13.18 -2.31
CA ASP A 98 -16.37 13.89 -3.39
C ASP A 98 -16.31 13.11 -4.71
N ALA A 99 -15.15 12.56 -5.07
CA ALA A 99 -15.00 11.74 -6.26
C ALA A 99 -15.83 10.44 -6.20
N MET A 100 -16.02 9.84 -5.01
CA MET A 100 -16.85 8.64 -4.84
C MET A 100 -18.31 8.88 -5.24
N GLN A 101 -18.85 10.11 -5.08
CA GLN A 101 -20.23 10.41 -5.46
C GLN A 101 -20.46 10.18 -6.95
N ASP A 102 -19.49 10.50 -7.80
CA ASP A 102 -19.57 10.37 -9.25
C ASP A 102 -19.24 8.93 -9.73
N LEU A 103 -18.77 8.07 -8.83
CA LEU A 103 -18.32 6.70 -9.09
C LEU A 103 -19.33 5.63 -8.64
N SER A 104 -20.61 5.95 -8.59
CA SER A 104 -21.70 5.04 -8.13
C SER A 104 -21.56 4.61 -6.67
N MET A 105 -21.03 5.49 -5.82
CA MET A 105 -20.92 5.28 -4.37
C MET A 105 -21.57 6.46 -3.63
N ALA A 106 -22.81 6.79 -4.02
CA ALA A 106 -23.56 7.91 -3.46
C ALA A 106 -23.74 7.78 -1.93
N GLY A 107 -23.35 8.84 -1.20
CA GLY A 107 -23.34 8.86 0.26
C GLY A 107 -22.21 8.04 0.90
N GLY A 108 -21.34 7.45 0.07
CA GLY A 108 -20.09 6.83 0.53
C GLY A 108 -19.08 7.87 0.97
N ARG A 109 -18.12 7.47 1.79
CA ARG A 109 -17.04 8.34 2.27
C ARG A 109 -15.77 7.58 2.57
N LEU A 110 -14.65 8.27 2.39
CA LEU A 110 -13.33 7.84 2.85
C LEU A 110 -12.98 8.60 4.13
N GLU A 111 -12.48 7.89 5.12
CA GLU A 111 -11.94 8.45 6.35
C GLU A 111 -10.50 7.97 6.52
N ILE A 112 -9.57 8.87 6.77
CA ILE A 112 -8.18 8.52 7.08
C ILE A 112 -7.94 8.84 8.54
N THR A 113 -7.72 7.81 9.36
CA THR A 113 -7.50 7.95 10.79
C THR A 113 -6.01 7.85 11.13
N LEU A 114 -5.62 8.61 12.15
CA LEU A 114 -4.26 8.68 12.68
C LEU A 114 -4.33 8.23 14.14
N ALA A 115 -4.20 6.93 14.40
CA ALA A 115 -4.25 6.37 15.74
C ALA A 115 -2.89 6.53 16.44
N PRO A 116 -2.82 7.19 17.60
CA PRO A 116 -1.55 7.38 18.30
C PRO A 116 -0.97 6.04 18.74
N LEU A 117 0.33 5.86 18.56
CA LEU A 117 1.09 4.75 19.10
C LEU A 117 1.47 5.05 20.55
N GLN A 118 1.53 4.02 21.40
CA GLN A 118 2.01 4.16 22.79
C GLN A 118 3.47 4.62 22.82
N GLU A 119 4.27 4.07 21.93
CA GLU A 119 5.66 4.46 21.71
C GLU A 119 5.81 4.83 20.24
N GLY A 120 6.63 5.83 19.94
CA GLY A 120 6.92 6.20 18.56
C GLY A 120 7.67 5.09 17.83
N GLY A 121 7.54 5.07 16.49
CA GLY A 121 8.20 4.11 15.62
C GLY A 121 9.06 4.80 14.55
N SER A 122 9.69 4.00 13.69
CA SER A 122 10.49 4.49 12.55
C SER A 122 9.68 5.37 11.57
N HIS A 123 8.36 5.27 11.62
CA HIS A 123 7.44 6.00 10.75
C HIS A 123 6.69 7.14 11.46
N GLY A 124 7.02 7.48 12.70
CA GLY A 124 6.42 8.56 13.48
C GLY A 124 5.58 8.08 14.66
N LEU A 125 4.60 8.91 15.06
CA LEU A 125 3.84 8.72 16.30
C LEU A 125 2.47 8.07 16.10
N GLU A 126 2.04 7.82 14.86
CA GLU A 126 0.72 7.32 14.54
C GLU A 126 0.75 6.10 13.62
N GLN A 127 -0.24 5.24 13.81
CA GLN A 127 -0.69 4.28 12.82
C GLN A 127 -1.74 4.93 11.93
N ILE A 128 -1.54 4.84 10.60
CA ILE A 128 -2.46 5.40 9.62
C ILE A 128 -3.38 4.28 9.14
N GLU A 129 -4.70 4.52 9.15
CA GLU A 129 -5.67 3.57 8.62
C GLU A 129 -6.65 4.29 7.68
N PHE A 130 -6.93 3.65 6.54
CA PHE A 130 -7.91 4.08 5.56
C PHE A 130 -9.20 3.31 5.80
N LEU A 131 -10.26 4.03 6.14
CA LEU A 131 -11.58 3.49 6.38
C LEU A 131 -12.53 3.94 5.28
N VAL A 132 -13.40 3.05 4.82
CA VAL A 132 -14.37 3.33 3.77
C VAL A 132 -15.77 2.91 4.21
N ALA A 133 -16.72 3.80 4.00
CA ALA A 133 -18.15 3.50 3.96
C ALA A 133 -18.58 3.59 2.48
N GLY A 134 -19.05 2.49 1.89
CA GLY A 134 -19.37 2.43 0.45
C GLY A 134 -20.64 3.20 0.05
N HIS A 135 -21.57 3.40 0.99
CA HIS A 135 -22.85 4.10 0.74
C HIS A 135 -23.36 4.78 2.03
N ALA A 136 -24.37 5.62 1.89
CA ALA A 136 -25.01 6.30 3.03
C ALA A 136 -25.47 5.30 4.10
N GLY A 137 -25.18 5.61 5.37
CA GLY A 137 -25.58 4.78 6.53
C GLY A 137 -24.68 3.56 6.77
N SER A 138 -23.73 3.23 5.89
CA SER A 138 -22.78 2.16 6.16
C SER A 138 -21.71 2.59 7.16
N THR A 139 -21.27 1.64 7.99
CA THR A 139 -20.19 1.86 8.94
C THR A 139 -18.83 1.82 8.21
N PRO A 140 -17.94 2.80 8.44
CA PRO A 140 -16.60 2.76 7.88
C PRO A 140 -15.83 1.50 8.30
N ARG A 141 -15.18 0.85 7.34
CA ARG A 141 -14.38 -0.36 7.56
C ARG A 141 -13.01 -0.16 6.93
N PRO A 142 -11.98 -0.84 7.45
CA PRO A 142 -10.66 -0.83 6.82
C PRO A 142 -10.74 -1.12 5.32
N LEU A 143 -10.03 -0.33 4.50
CA LEU A 143 -10.02 -0.48 3.04
C LEU A 143 -9.70 -1.93 2.61
N ALA A 144 -8.80 -2.59 3.33
CA ALA A 144 -8.46 -4.00 3.10
C ALA A 144 -9.61 -4.99 3.35
N LYS A 145 -10.71 -4.55 3.98
CA LYS A 145 -11.91 -5.35 4.26
C LYS A 145 -13.10 -4.97 3.39
N VAL A 146 -12.90 -4.15 2.36
CA VAL A 146 -13.94 -3.83 1.37
C VAL A 146 -14.23 -5.10 0.56
N ALA A 147 -15.49 -5.52 0.56
CA ALA A 147 -15.89 -6.81 0.00
C ALA A 147 -16.03 -6.80 -1.54
N SER A 148 -16.23 -5.64 -2.16
CA SER A 148 -16.46 -5.50 -3.61
C SER A 148 -15.18 -5.12 -4.33
N GLY A 149 -14.72 -5.97 -5.26
CA GLY A 149 -13.56 -5.70 -6.12
C GLY A 149 -13.74 -4.42 -6.94
N GLY A 150 -14.93 -4.22 -7.53
CA GLY A 150 -15.25 -3.03 -8.31
C GLY A 150 -15.26 -1.74 -7.48
N GLU A 151 -15.79 -1.76 -6.25
CA GLU A 151 -15.74 -0.60 -5.34
C GLU A 151 -14.30 -0.27 -4.98
N LEU A 152 -13.51 -1.27 -4.61
CA LEU A 152 -12.10 -1.09 -4.27
C LEU A 152 -11.30 -0.52 -5.46
N ALA A 153 -11.53 -1.03 -6.67
CA ALA A 153 -10.88 -0.55 -7.89
C ALA A 153 -11.22 0.93 -8.18
N ARG A 154 -12.50 1.33 -8.01
CA ARG A 154 -12.93 2.73 -8.20
C ARG A 154 -12.38 3.68 -7.12
N ILE A 155 -12.34 3.26 -5.87
CA ILE A 155 -11.69 4.03 -4.79
C ILE A 155 -10.20 4.20 -5.08
N SER A 156 -9.52 3.12 -5.50
CA SER A 156 -8.12 3.16 -5.89
C SER A 156 -7.88 4.10 -7.07
N LEU A 157 -8.77 4.11 -8.06
CA LEU A 157 -8.73 5.05 -9.18
C LEU A 157 -8.87 6.50 -8.70
N ALA A 158 -9.85 6.79 -7.84
CA ALA A 158 -10.03 8.13 -7.29
C ALA A 158 -8.79 8.62 -6.52
N ILE A 159 -8.24 7.78 -5.64
CA ILE A 159 -7.01 8.09 -4.91
C ILE A 159 -5.85 8.33 -5.89
N SER A 160 -5.68 7.48 -6.90
CA SER A 160 -4.60 7.59 -7.89
C SER A 160 -4.68 8.88 -8.71
N VAL A 161 -5.87 9.29 -9.12
CA VAL A 161 -6.10 10.54 -9.85
C VAL A 161 -5.76 11.76 -8.97
N ILE A 162 -6.25 11.77 -7.72
CA ILE A 162 -6.05 12.88 -6.78
C ILE A 162 -4.58 13.00 -6.39
N THR A 163 -3.89 11.86 -6.19
CA THR A 163 -2.48 11.83 -5.77
C THR A 163 -1.49 11.74 -6.93
N SER A 164 -1.94 11.80 -8.18
CA SER A 164 -1.12 11.55 -9.38
C SER A 164 0.16 12.38 -9.43
N LYS A 165 0.12 13.65 -9.01
CA LYS A 165 1.28 14.53 -8.98
C LYS A 165 2.35 14.15 -7.95
N ALA A 166 1.97 13.37 -6.93
CA ALA A 166 2.86 12.91 -5.87
C ALA A 166 3.28 11.43 -6.03
N SER A 167 2.69 10.73 -7.01
CA SER A 167 2.98 9.32 -7.27
C SER A 167 4.22 9.16 -8.12
N PHE A 168 5.11 8.24 -7.72
CA PHE A 168 6.29 7.84 -8.48
C PHE A 168 6.08 6.54 -9.28
N THR A 169 4.89 5.94 -9.22
CA THR A 169 4.58 4.68 -9.90
C THR A 169 4.27 4.95 -11.36
N PRO A 170 5.13 4.54 -12.32
CA PRO A 170 4.98 4.93 -13.73
C PRO A 170 3.85 4.21 -14.45
N THR A 171 3.49 3.00 -14.01
CA THR A 171 2.46 2.15 -14.64
C THR A 171 1.44 1.69 -13.62
N LEU A 172 0.16 1.86 -13.92
CA LEU A 172 -0.96 1.40 -13.10
C LEU A 172 -1.86 0.49 -13.92
N ILE A 173 -2.32 -0.60 -13.29
CA ILE A 173 -3.23 -1.58 -13.91
C ILE A 173 -4.53 -1.57 -13.11
N PHE A 174 -5.65 -1.33 -13.81
CA PHE A 174 -6.98 -1.37 -13.22
C PHE A 174 -7.76 -2.54 -13.81
N ASP A 175 -8.18 -3.44 -12.92
CA ASP A 175 -9.07 -4.54 -13.23
C ASP A 175 -10.39 -4.36 -12.46
N GLU A 176 -11.50 -4.82 -13.04
CA GLU A 176 -12.84 -4.73 -12.44
C GLU A 176 -13.33 -3.31 -12.09
N VAL A 177 -12.67 -2.24 -12.57
CA VAL A 177 -13.03 -0.85 -12.24
C VAL A 177 -14.42 -0.48 -12.73
N ASP A 178 -14.92 -1.18 -13.77
CA ASP A 178 -16.24 -1.02 -14.39
C ASP A 178 -17.27 -2.10 -13.95
N ALA A 179 -16.93 -2.93 -12.97
CA ALA A 179 -17.84 -3.94 -12.44
C ALA A 179 -19.06 -3.29 -11.75
N GLY A 180 -20.26 -3.70 -12.18
CA GLY A 180 -21.51 -3.24 -11.59
C GLY A 180 -21.93 -1.80 -11.93
N ILE A 181 -21.29 -1.17 -12.90
CA ILE A 181 -21.63 0.18 -13.37
C ILE A 181 -22.01 0.18 -14.86
N GLY A 182 -22.52 1.29 -15.35
CA GLY A 182 -22.87 1.51 -16.76
C GLY A 182 -23.21 2.97 -17.02
N GLY A 183 -23.59 3.29 -18.26
CA GLY A 183 -24.04 4.62 -18.66
C GLY A 183 -23.07 5.73 -18.31
N ALA A 184 -23.56 6.78 -17.66
CA ALA A 184 -22.78 7.97 -17.30
C ALA A 184 -21.64 7.68 -16.32
N VAL A 185 -21.82 6.73 -15.39
CA VAL A 185 -20.76 6.36 -14.43
C VAL A 185 -19.58 5.71 -15.15
N ALA A 186 -19.84 4.82 -16.11
CA ALA A 186 -18.79 4.19 -16.92
C ALA A 186 -18.02 5.24 -17.76
N GLU A 187 -18.72 6.24 -18.28
CA GLU A 187 -18.07 7.38 -18.97
C GLU A 187 -17.17 8.18 -18.02
N THR A 188 -17.64 8.46 -16.80
CA THR A 188 -16.83 9.14 -15.77
C THR A 188 -15.57 8.34 -15.43
N VAL A 189 -15.69 7.03 -15.21
CA VAL A 189 -14.54 6.15 -14.99
C VAL A 189 -13.54 6.22 -16.15
N GLY A 190 -14.04 6.13 -17.38
CA GLY A 190 -13.21 6.23 -18.58
C GLY A 190 -12.46 7.57 -18.68
N LYS A 191 -13.13 8.69 -18.37
CA LYS A 191 -12.52 10.03 -18.35
C LYS A 191 -11.43 10.14 -17.28
N LEU A 192 -11.65 9.59 -16.08
CA LEU A 192 -10.65 9.57 -15.01
C LEU A 192 -9.41 8.75 -15.38
N LEU A 193 -9.61 7.58 -15.99
CA LEU A 193 -8.52 6.75 -16.52
C LEU A 193 -7.73 7.50 -17.59
N HIS A 194 -8.42 8.17 -18.53
CA HIS A 194 -7.79 8.97 -19.56
C HIS A 194 -6.99 10.15 -18.99
N GLN A 195 -7.54 10.86 -17.99
CA GLN A 195 -6.87 11.92 -17.29
C GLN A 195 -5.59 11.44 -16.60
N LEU A 196 -5.67 10.31 -15.89
CA LEU A 196 -4.51 9.69 -15.22
C LEU A 196 -3.45 9.24 -16.25
N GLY A 197 -3.90 8.79 -17.42
CA GLY A 197 -3.06 8.39 -18.56
C GLY A 197 -2.22 9.50 -19.18
N GLN A 198 -2.47 10.77 -18.84
CA GLN A 198 -1.65 11.89 -19.31
C GLN A 198 -0.29 11.97 -18.59
N SER A 199 -0.18 11.39 -17.40
CA SER A 199 1.04 11.41 -16.58
C SER A 199 1.58 10.01 -16.25
N HIS A 200 0.80 8.96 -16.49
CA HIS A 200 1.13 7.57 -16.17
C HIS A 200 0.79 6.65 -17.34
N GLN A 201 1.43 5.49 -17.41
CA GLN A 201 0.95 4.41 -18.28
C GLN A 201 -0.21 3.71 -17.58
N ILE A 202 -1.39 3.74 -18.19
CA ILE A 202 -2.60 3.10 -17.64
C ILE A 202 -3.00 1.91 -18.49
N LEU A 203 -3.12 0.76 -17.87
CA LEU A 203 -3.73 -0.43 -18.43
C LEU A 203 -5.05 -0.69 -17.72
N CYS A 204 -6.14 -0.81 -18.47
CA CYS A 204 -7.45 -1.09 -17.91
C CYS A 204 -8.07 -2.30 -18.61
N VAL A 205 -8.52 -3.27 -17.82
CA VAL A 205 -9.36 -4.36 -18.30
C VAL A 205 -10.81 -3.91 -18.18
N THR A 206 -11.53 -3.88 -19.32
CA THR A 206 -12.90 -3.39 -19.37
C THR A 206 -13.78 -4.21 -20.31
N HIS A 207 -15.05 -4.32 -19.99
CA HIS A 207 -16.08 -4.88 -20.85
C HIS A 207 -17.08 -3.80 -21.32
N LEU A 208 -16.93 -2.56 -20.86
CA LEU A 208 -17.83 -1.47 -21.19
C LEU A 208 -17.30 -0.59 -22.33
N PRO A 209 -18.10 -0.35 -23.39
CA PRO A 209 -17.70 0.48 -24.53
C PRO A 209 -17.40 1.93 -24.12
N GLN A 210 -18.08 2.48 -23.11
CA GLN A 210 -17.87 3.83 -22.59
C GLN A 210 -16.47 4.00 -22.02
N VAL A 211 -15.93 2.99 -21.34
CA VAL A 211 -14.56 2.98 -20.81
C VAL A 211 -13.56 2.76 -21.94
N ALA A 212 -13.78 1.75 -22.78
CA ALA A 212 -12.90 1.40 -23.90
C ALA A 212 -12.73 2.57 -24.91
N ALA A 213 -13.79 3.35 -25.14
CA ALA A 213 -13.75 4.50 -26.03
C ALA A 213 -12.80 5.62 -25.58
N GLN A 214 -12.56 5.75 -24.27
CA GLN A 214 -11.66 6.77 -23.69
C GLN A 214 -10.17 6.42 -23.76
N GLY A 215 -9.82 5.16 -24.06
CA GLY A 215 -8.42 4.72 -24.15
C GLY A 215 -7.72 5.30 -25.39
N ASN A 216 -6.41 5.53 -25.32
CA ASN A 216 -5.59 5.93 -26.48
C ASN A 216 -5.30 4.73 -27.40
N HIS A 217 -5.09 3.56 -26.79
CA HIS A 217 -4.82 2.29 -27.45
C HIS A 217 -5.84 1.24 -27.01
N HIS A 218 -6.10 0.25 -27.86
CA HIS A 218 -7.03 -0.83 -27.55
C HIS A 218 -6.38 -2.18 -27.86
N LEU A 219 -6.35 -3.04 -26.86
CA LEU A 219 -5.92 -4.43 -26.99
C LEU A 219 -7.15 -5.32 -26.87
N LYS A 220 -7.45 -6.07 -27.93
CA LYS A 220 -8.54 -7.05 -27.91
C LYS A 220 -8.05 -8.40 -27.41
N VAL A 221 -8.74 -8.94 -26.41
CA VAL A 221 -8.51 -10.30 -25.92
C VAL A 221 -9.55 -11.23 -26.52
N SER A 222 -9.11 -12.29 -27.19
CA SER A 222 -9.95 -13.33 -27.73
C SER A 222 -9.52 -14.69 -27.22
N LYS A 223 -10.49 -15.62 -27.10
CA LYS A 223 -10.26 -17.02 -26.77
C LYS A 223 -10.71 -17.89 -27.90
N SER A 224 -9.85 -18.80 -28.34
CA SER A 224 -10.16 -19.81 -29.35
C SER A 224 -9.90 -21.20 -28.79
N GLN A 225 -10.72 -22.15 -29.18
CA GLN A 225 -10.50 -23.58 -28.91
C GLN A 225 -9.70 -24.21 -30.04
N SER A 226 -8.61 -24.91 -29.68
CA SER A 226 -7.84 -25.73 -30.60
C SER A 226 -7.70 -27.15 -30.01
N GLY A 227 -8.59 -28.05 -30.38
CA GLY A 227 -8.78 -29.34 -29.72
C GLY A 227 -9.21 -29.17 -28.27
N ASP A 228 -8.52 -29.82 -27.32
CA ASP A 228 -8.81 -29.74 -25.88
C ASP A 228 -8.15 -28.51 -25.19
N LYS A 229 -7.48 -27.62 -25.95
CA LYS A 229 -6.79 -26.47 -25.42
C LYS A 229 -7.52 -25.17 -25.75
N THR A 230 -7.68 -24.32 -24.73
CA THR A 230 -8.13 -22.93 -24.92
C THR A 230 -6.91 -22.04 -25.07
N ILE A 231 -6.82 -21.31 -26.18
CA ILE A 231 -5.74 -20.37 -26.47
C ILE A 231 -6.29 -18.95 -26.32
N SER A 232 -5.67 -18.13 -25.49
CA SER A 232 -5.95 -16.71 -25.39
C SER A 232 -4.98 -15.93 -26.27
N GLN A 233 -5.50 -14.98 -27.04
CA GLN A 233 -4.73 -14.09 -27.91
C GLN A 233 -5.01 -12.64 -27.53
N VAL A 234 -3.96 -11.82 -27.55
CA VAL A 234 -4.05 -10.37 -27.34
C VAL A 234 -3.61 -9.69 -28.63
N GLN A 235 -4.48 -8.89 -29.22
CA GLN A 235 -4.24 -8.20 -30.48
C GLN A 235 -4.41 -6.69 -30.32
N PRO A 236 -3.40 -5.87 -30.71
CA PRO A 236 -3.60 -4.44 -30.81
C PRO A 236 -4.53 -4.12 -31.99
N LEU A 237 -5.46 -3.21 -31.75
CA LEU A 237 -6.43 -2.79 -32.79
C LEU A 237 -6.00 -1.48 -33.43
N ALA A 238 -6.03 -1.44 -34.77
CA ALA A 238 -5.95 -0.21 -35.54
C ALA A 238 -7.23 0.63 -35.38
N ARG A 239 -7.19 1.90 -35.79
CA ARG A 239 -8.29 2.84 -35.58
C ARG A 239 -9.65 2.34 -36.10
N VAL A 240 -9.67 1.74 -37.26
CA VAL A 240 -10.91 1.22 -37.87
C VAL A 240 -11.42 -0.01 -37.10
N GLU A 241 -10.52 -0.94 -36.80
CA GLU A 241 -10.82 -2.15 -36.02
C GLU A 241 -11.33 -1.81 -34.62
N ARG A 242 -10.79 -0.74 -34.02
CA ARG A 242 -11.22 -0.25 -32.71
C ARG A 242 -12.67 0.25 -32.76
N VAL A 243 -13.05 1.00 -33.78
CA VAL A 243 -14.45 1.46 -33.97
C VAL A 243 -15.39 0.26 -34.04
N GLU A 244 -15.05 -0.74 -34.84
CA GLU A 244 -15.85 -1.97 -34.97
C GLU A 244 -15.95 -2.73 -33.63
N GLU A 245 -14.87 -2.82 -32.86
CA GLU A 245 -14.87 -3.50 -31.58
C GLU A 245 -15.71 -2.76 -30.54
N VAL A 246 -15.59 -1.43 -30.45
CA VAL A 246 -16.40 -0.60 -29.54
C VAL A 246 -17.88 -0.66 -29.95
N ALA A 247 -18.19 -0.64 -31.27
CA ALA A 247 -19.55 -0.82 -31.79
C ALA A 247 -20.11 -2.22 -31.43
N ARG A 248 -19.26 -3.25 -31.50
CA ARG A 248 -19.65 -4.62 -31.09
C ARG A 248 -19.94 -4.68 -29.59
N MET A 249 -19.12 -4.02 -28.76
CA MET A 249 -19.31 -3.92 -27.28
C MET A 249 -20.63 -3.19 -26.95
N LEU A 250 -21.02 -2.19 -27.75
CA LEU A 250 -22.24 -1.40 -27.56
C LEU A 250 -23.49 -2.13 -28.07
N GLY A 251 -23.43 -2.70 -29.28
CA GLY A 251 -24.59 -3.26 -29.98
C GLY A 251 -24.78 -4.78 -29.85
N GLY A 252 -23.83 -5.46 -29.21
CA GLY A 252 -23.87 -6.93 -29.09
C GLY A 252 -23.69 -7.63 -30.44
N ALA A 253 -24.55 -8.63 -30.74
CA ALA A 253 -24.42 -9.48 -31.92
C ALA A 253 -24.75 -8.79 -33.28
N THR A 254 -25.52 -7.69 -33.25
CA THR A 254 -25.94 -6.98 -34.46
C THR A 254 -25.41 -5.56 -34.43
N ILE A 255 -24.43 -5.28 -35.31
CA ILE A 255 -23.84 -3.93 -35.45
C ILE A 255 -24.60 -3.22 -36.59
N THR A 256 -25.22 -2.08 -36.27
CA THR A 256 -25.87 -1.21 -37.26
C THR A 256 -24.98 0.01 -37.58
N ASP A 257 -25.28 0.71 -38.67
CA ASP A 257 -24.56 1.97 -39.01
C ASP A 257 -24.77 3.06 -37.92
N THR A 258 -25.91 3.02 -37.25
CA THR A 258 -26.16 3.90 -36.09
C THR A 258 -25.23 3.58 -34.94
N THR A 259 -25.01 2.30 -34.63
CA THR A 259 -24.11 1.85 -33.57
C THR A 259 -22.65 2.26 -33.85
N ARG A 260 -22.24 2.29 -35.14
CA ARG A 260 -20.89 2.73 -35.54
C ARG A 260 -20.67 4.24 -35.43
N ARG A 261 -21.76 5.02 -35.52
CA ARG A 261 -21.70 6.53 -35.46
C ARG A 261 -21.74 7.05 -34.04
N HIS A 262 -22.26 6.31 -33.11
CA HIS A 262 -22.22 6.61 -31.68
C HIS A 262 -20.85 6.30 -31.06
#